data_bc7cf67c9d864659dabad36c5d212565
#
_entry.id   bc7cf67c9d864659dabad36c5d212565
#
_cell.length_a   1.000
_cell.length_b   1.000
_cell.length_c   1.000
_cell.angle_alpha   90.00
_cell.angle_beta   90.00
_cell.angle_gamma   90.00
#
_symmetry.space_group_name_H-M   'P 1'
#
loop_
_entity.id
_entity.type
_entity.pdbx_description
1 polymer ?
#
loop_
_entity_poly.entity_id
_entity_poly.type
_entity_poly.pdbx_seq_one_letter_code
_entity_poly.pdbx_strand_id
1 'polypeptide(L)'
;SKYVTLADLRELVMNQEEFIVIDKKSEEDITRSVLLQIILEQEEKEGQPLFSAELLHKLIGIYGDPNQQLAGNFLNRTIEMFCEQQKLLNTQMEEAMAVNPMSALLTKMTKTNIEIWKEMQDNILKSMENPPADQKSGK
;
A
#
# COMPACT_ATOMS: atom_id res chain seq x y z
N SER A 1 -5.12 -12.52 30.10
CA SER A 1 -5.81 -13.18 28.98
C SER A 1 -7.19 -12.58 28.76
N LYS A 2 -7.41 -12.03 27.60
CA LYS A 2 -8.69 -11.43 27.20
C LYS A 2 -9.22 -12.10 25.94
N TYR A 3 -10.53 -12.21 25.84
CA TYR A 3 -11.15 -12.48 24.57
C TYR A 3 -11.07 -11.24 23.68
N VAL A 4 -10.54 -11.40 22.50
CA VAL A 4 -10.31 -10.29 21.56
C VAL A 4 -11.03 -10.55 20.25
N THR A 5 -11.43 -9.47 19.59
CA THR A 5 -12.00 -9.52 18.25
C THR A 5 -10.90 -9.34 17.20
N LEU A 6 -11.20 -9.64 15.94
CA LEU A 6 -10.28 -9.38 14.83
C LEU A 6 -9.93 -7.89 14.74
N ALA A 7 -10.89 -7.01 15.00
CA ALA A 7 -10.68 -5.57 15.01
C ALA A 7 -9.68 -5.13 16.10
N ASP A 8 -9.78 -5.73 17.29
CA ASP A 8 -8.85 -5.47 18.39
C ASP A 8 -7.42 -5.89 18.01
N LEU A 9 -7.28 -7.06 17.39
CA LEU A 9 -5.98 -7.57 16.95
C LEU A 9 -5.37 -6.72 15.83
N ARG A 10 -6.20 -6.26 14.90
CA ARG A 10 -5.76 -5.33 13.86
C ARG A 10 -5.20 -4.05 14.46
N GLU A 11 -5.85 -3.51 15.49
CA GLU A 11 -5.40 -2.32 16.20
C GLU A 11 -4.04 -2.54 16.86
N LEU A 12 -3.81 -3.71 17.48
CA LEU A 12 -2.51 -4.08 18.02
C LEU A 12 -1.42 -4.10 16.96
N VAL A 13 -1.70 -4.65 15.79
CA VAL A 13 -0.76 -4.66 14.65
C VAL A 13 -0.45 -3.23 14.20
N MET A 14 -1.46 -2.38 14.07
CA MET A 14 -1.29 -0.98 13.69
C MET A 14 -0.46 -0.19 14.69
N ASN A 15 -0.54 -0.54 15.97
CA ASN A 15 0.26 0.06 17.04
C ASN A 15 1.64 -0.58 17.19
N GLN A 16 2.01 -1.50 16.31
CA GLN A 16 3.30 -2.21 16.32
C GLN A 16 3.55 -3.00 17.60
N GLU A 17 2.49 -3.49 18.23
CA GLU A 17 2.59 -4.34 19.41
C GLU A 17 2.81 -5.80 18.98
N GLU A 18 3.74 -6.48 19.68
CA GLU A 18 3.97 -7.90 19.49
C GLU A 18 2.96 -8.70 20.30
N PHE A 19 2.40 -9.72 19.70
CA PHE A 19 1.44 -10.60 20.37
C PHE A 19 1.44 -12.00 19.73
N ILE A 20 0.93 -12.94 20.47
CA ILE A 20 0.57 -14.27 19.97
C ILE A 20 -0.89 -14.54 20.29
N VAL A 21 -1.55 -15.29 19.43
CA VAL A 21 -2.94 -15.68 19.62
C VAL A 21 -3.00 -17.19 19.85
N ILE A 22 -3.58 -17.55 20.98
CA ILE A 22 -3.71 -18.96 21.40
C ILE A 22 -5.19 -19.33 21.38
N ASP A 23 -5.51 -20.45 20.74
CA ASP A 23 -6.86 -21.01 20.81
C ASP A 23 -7.09 -21.59 22.19
N LYS A 24 -8.15 -21.13 22.85
CA LYS A 24 -8.47 -21.52 24.22
C LYS A 24 -8.78 -23.01 24.36
N LYS A 25 -9.36 -23.63 23.31
CA LYS A 25 -9.76 -25.03 23.36
C LYS A 25 -8.62 -25.99 23.07
N SER A 26 -7.84 -25.71 22.00
CA SER A 26 -6.74 -26.57 21.56
C SER A 26 -5.40 -26.21 22.18
N GLU A 27 -5.29 -25.03 22.76
CA GLU A 27 -4.04 -24.42 23.26
C GLU A 27 -2.96 -24.22 22.19
N GLU A 28 -3.36 -24.27 20.92
CA GLU A 28 -2.47 -24.07 19.78
C GLU A 28 -2.28 -22.59 19.45
N ASP A 29 -1.09 -22.27 18.94
CA ASP A 29 -0.79 -20.95 18.41
C ASP A 29 -1.49 -20.79 17.02
N ILE A 30 -2.45 -19.92 16.96
CA ILE A 30 -3.22 -19.63 15.75
C ILE A 30 -2.93 -18.22 15.23
N THR A 31 -1.82 -17.61 15.64
CA THR A 31 -1.48 -16.22 15.27
C THR A 31 -1.49 -16.02 13.77
N ARG A 32 -0.80 -16.89 13.02
CA ARG A 32 -0.69 -16.77 11.56
C ARG A 32 -2.06 -16.88 10.88
N SER A 33 -2.88 -17.83 11.32
CA SER A 33 -4.23 -18.04 10.78
C SER A 33 -5.11 -16.81 11.01
N VAL A 34 -5.04 -16.22 12.19
CA VAL A 34 -5.81 -15.02 12.55
C VAL A 34 -5.35 -13.81 11.74
N LEU A 35 -4.05 -13.64 11.54
CA LEU A 35 -3.51 -12.55 10.71
C LEU A 35 -4.00 -12.67 9.27
N LEU A 36 -4.07 -13.87 8.71
CA LEU A 36 -4.63 -14.11 7.37
C LEU A 36 -6.12 -13.75 7.31
N GLN A 37 -6.88 -14.04 8.36
CA GLN A 37 -8.29 -13.65 8.44
C GLN A 37 -8.47 -12.13 8.47
N ILE A 38 -7.59 -11.42 9.16
CA ILE A 38 -7.60 -9.94 9.18
C ILE A 38 -7.36 -9.40 7.76
N ILE A 39 -6.40 -9.96 7.03
CA ILE A 39 -6.12 -9.56 5.64
C ILE A 39 -7.35 -9.81 4.77
N LEU A 40 -7.96 -10.99 4.86
CA LEU A 40 -9.16 -11.34 4.10
C LEU A 40 -10.29 -10.34 4.37
N GLU A 41 -10.53 -10.02 5.62
CA GLU A 41 -11.56 -9.05 6.01
C GLU A 41 -11.27 -7.65 5.42
N GLN A 42 -10.02 -7.21 5.44
CA GLN A 42 -9.63 -5.92 4.85
C GLN A 42 -9.81 -5.91 3.32
N GLU A 43 -9.51 -7.02 2.65
CA GLU A 43 -9.67 -7.14 1.20
C GLU A 43 -11.14 -7.15 0.75
N GLU A 44 -12.03 -7.68 1.58
CA GLU A 44 -13.47 -7.75 1.29
C GLU A 44 -14.22 -6.44 1.57
N LYS A 45 -13.62 -5.51 2.30
CA LYS A 45 -14.24 -4.21 2.58
C LYS A 45 -14.34 -3.36 1.32
N GLU A 46 -15.33 -2.48 1.30
CA GLU A 46 -15.44 -1.45 0.26
C GLU A 46 -14.20 -0.56 0.27
N GLY A 47 -13.65 -0.32 -0.89
CA GLY A 47 -12.44 0.47 -1.08
C GLY A 47 -11.51 -0.16 -2.10
N GLN A 48 -10.27 0.27 -2.09
CA GLN A 48 -9.26 -0.23 -3.03
C GLN A 48 -8.56 -1.45 -2.42
N PRO A 49 -8.74 -2.66 -2.99
CA PRO A 49 -8.06 -3.85 -2.51
C PRO A 49 -6.56 -3.77 -2.79
N LEU A 50 -5.77 -4.43 -1.95
CA LEU A 50 -4.32 -4.56 -2.14
C LEU A 50 -3.99 -5.58 -3.23
N PHE A 51 -4.74 -6.69 -3.28
CA PHE A 51 -4.50 -7.79 -4.20
C PHE A 51 -5.48 -7.75 -5.37
N SER A 52 -4.96 -7.62 -6.59
CA SER A 52 -5.76 -7.81 -7.79
C SER A 52 -6.08 -9.28 -8.01
N ALA A 53 -7.13 -9.57 -8.77
CA ALA A 53 -7.45 -10.95 -9.15
C ALA A 53 -6.28 -11.62 -9.90
N GLU A 54 -5.61 -10.88 -10.76
CA GLU A 54 -4.42 -11.35 -11.48
C GLU A 54 -3.29 -11.77 -10.53
N LEU A 55 -3.00 -10.92 -9.54
CA LEU A 55 -1.98 -11.23 -8.53
C LEU A 55 -2.36 -12.47 -7.72
N LEU A 56 -3.62 -12.59 -7.31
CA LEU A 56 -4.10 -13.75 -6.57
C LEU A 56 -3.98 -15.04 -7.38
N HIS A 57 -4.28 -15.03 -8.68
CA HIS A 57 -4.04 -16.17 -9.55
C HIS A 57 -2.58 -16.62 -9.54
N LYS A 58 -1.66 -15.67 -9.64
CA LYS A 58 -0.22 -15.96 -9.61
C LYS A 58 0.23 -16.53 -8.26
N LEU A 59 -0.26 -15.93 -7.16
CA LEU A 59 0.07 -16.40 -5.81
C LEU A 59 -0.41 -17.84 -5.59
N ILE A 60 -1.62 -18.16 -6.01
CA ILE A 60 -2.17 -19.52 -5.90
C ILE A 60 -1.28 -20.52 -6.67
N GLY A 61 -0.80 -20.13 -7.85
CA GLY A 61 0.08 -20.97 -8.67
C GLY A 61 1.44 -21.26 -8.07
N ILE A 62 1.88 -20.49 -7.07
CA ILE A 62 3.16 -20.72 -6.38
C ILE A 62 3.06 -21.86 -5.36
N TYR A 63 1.87 -22.09 -4.80
CA TYR A 63 1.69 -23.16 -3.82
C TYR A 63 1.92 -24.53 -4.44
N GLY A 64 2.75 -25.33 -3.79
CA GLY A 64 3.14 -26.65 -4.30
C GLY A 64 4.29 -26.64 -5.31
N ASP A 65 4.74 -25.45 -5.72
CA ASP A 65 5.90 -25.31 -6.58
C ASP A 65 7.19 -25.58 -5.78
N PRO A 66 8.21 -26.23 -6.39
CA PRO A 66 9.51 -26.43 -5.72
C PRO A 66 10.16 -25.14 -5.25
N ASN A 67 9.85 -24.01 -5.88
CA ASN A 67 10.39 -22.69 -5.54
C ASN A 67 9.52 -21.91 -4.55
N GLN A 68 8.52 -22.52 -3.93
CA GLN A 68 7.60 -21.85 -3.01
C GLN A 68 8.33 -21.11 -1.88
N GLN A 69 9.33 -21.75 -1.29
CA GLN A 69 10.11 -21.13 -0.20
C GLN A 69 10.91 -19.93 -0.68
N LEU A 70 11.50 -20.02 -1.87
CA LEU A 70 12.23 -18.92 -2.49
C LEU A 70 11.30 -17.74 -2.75
N ALA A 71 10.11 -18.00 -3.26
CA ALA A 71 9.09 -16.97 -3.50
C ALA A 71 8.67 -16.30 -2.19
N GLY A 72 8.47 -17.07 -1.12
CA GLY A 72 8.15 -16.54 0.21
C GLY A 72 9.24 -15.62 0.76
N ASN A 73 10.49 -16.05 0.64
CA ASN A 73 11.64 -15.23 1.06
C ASN A 73 11.74 -13.93 0.27
N PHE A 74 11.49 -13.99 -1.04
CA PHE A 74 11.48 -12.81 -1.91
C PHE A 74 10.36 -11.84 -1.52
N LEU A 75 9.17 -12.35 -1.27
CA LEU A 75 8.04 -11.52 -0.82
C LEU A 75 8.32 -10.85 0.51
N ASN A 76 8.84 -11.59 1.49
CA ASN A 76 9.19 -11.04 2.79
C ASN A 76 10.20 -9.89 2.65
N ARG A 77 11.26 -10.11 1.87
CA ARG A 77 12.27 -9.09 1.68
C ARG A 77 11.74 -7.86 0.96
N THR A 78 10.90 -8.05 -0.03
CA THR A 78 10.28 -6.94 -0.78
C THR A 78 9.39 -6.09 0.11
N ILE A 79 8.57 -6.72 0.95
CA ILE A 79 7.72 -6.01 1.90
C ILE A 79 8.54 -5.28 2.97
N GLU A 80 9.59 -5.91 3.50
CA GLU A 80 10.51 -5.27 4.44
C GLU A 80 11.12 -4.00 3.84
N MET A 81 11.63 -4.07 2.62
CA MET A 81 12.22 -2.93 1.92
C MET A 81 11.19 -1.81 1.71
N PHE A 82 9.96 -2.16 1.33
CA PHE A 82 8.89 -1.20 1.16
C PHE A 82 8.56 -0.48 2.47
N CYS A 83 8.43 -1.23 3.57
CA CYS A 83 8.13 -0.67 4.88
C CYS A 83 9.25 0.23 5.40
N GLU A 84 10.51 -0.16 5.21
CA GLU A 84 11.68 0.66 5.58
C GLU A 84 11.70 1.96 4.79
N GLN A 85 11.41 1.90 3.50
CA GLN A 85 11.37 3.08 2.63
C GLN A 85 10.26 4.04 3.04
N GLN A 86 9.07 3.54 3.35
CA GLN A 86 7.97 4.35 3.87
C GLN A 86 8.33 5.02 5.20
N LYS A 87 8.94 4.27 6.11
CA LYS A 87 9.37 4.77 7.41
C LYS A 87 10.39 5.90 7.26
N LEU A 88 11.35 5.74 6.36
CA LEU A 88 12.36 6.76 6.04
C LEU A 88 11.71 8.03 5.50
N LEU A 89 10.80 7.91 4.56
CA LEU A 89 10.06 9.04 3.99
C LEU A 89 9.26 9.80 5.06
N ASN A 90 8.54 9.07 5.91
CA ASN A 90 7.78 9.65 7.00
C ASN A 90 8.67 10.39 8.01
N THR A 91 9.81 9.80 8.36
CA THR A 91 10.79 10.40 9.25
C THR A 91 11.36 11.69 8.66
N GLN A 92 11.74 11.68 7.38
CA GLN A 92 12.24 12.85 6.68
C GLN A 92 11.19 13.97 6.62
N MET A 93 9.94 13.64 6.40
CA MET A 93 8.85 14.61 6.40
C MET A 93 8.63 15.21 7.79
N GLU A 94 8.65 14.39 8.83
CA GLU A 94 8.52 14.85 10.23
C GLU A 94 9.69 15.76 10.64
N GLU A 95 10.92 15.40 10.30
CA GLU A 95 12.10 16.21 10.55
C GLU A 95 12.05 17.54 9.82
N ALA A 96 11.62 17.54 8.55
CA ALA A 96 11.46 18.76 7.77
C ALA A 96 10.37 19.68 8.37
N MET A 97 9.28 19.10 8.87
CA MET A 97 8.22 19.85 9.55
C MET A 97 8.66 20.41 10.90
N ALA A 98 9.46 19.65 11.67
CA ALA A 98 9.93 20.06 12.99
C ALA A 98 10.97 21.18 12.92
N VAL A 99 11.85 21.16 11.91
CA VAL A 99 12.97 22.09 11.77
C VAL A 99 12.55 23.40 11.11
N ASN A 100 11.61 23.37 10.16
CA ASN A 100 11.20 24.58 9.42
C ASN A 100 9.77 24.47 8.87
N PRO A 101 8.79 25.13 9.51
CA PRO A 101 7.41 25.16 9.02
C PRO A 101 7.27 25.68 7.58
N MET A 102 8.17 26.58 7.17
CA MET A 102 8.22 27.10 5.81
C MET A 102 8.62 26.04 4.78
N SER A 103 9.56 25.15 5.14
CA SER A 103 9.96 24.02 4.29
C SER A 103 8.81 23.03 4.09
N ALA A 104 8.00 22.80 5.12
CA ALA A 104 6.80 21.96 5.03
C ALA A 104 5.78 22.57 4.07
N LEU A 105 5.58 23.89 4.14
CA LEU A 105 4.69 24.62 3.23
C LEU A 105 5.20 24.53 1.79
N LEU A 106 6.49 24.73 1.58
CA LEU A 106 7.14 24.63 0.27
C LEU A 106 7.03 23.22 -0.32
N THR A 107 7.20 22.20 0.52
CA THR A 107 7.04 20.80 0.10
C THR A 107 5.61 20.51 -0.33
N LYS A 108 4.62 21.01 0.41
CA LYS A 108 3.21 20.93 0.04
C LYS A 108 2.93 21.62 -1.30
N MET A 109 3.46 22.82 -1.48
CA MET A 109 3.33 23.56 -2.73
C MET A 109 3.98 22.83 -3.91
N THR A 110 5.14 22.22 -3.70
CA THR A 110 5.84 21.43 -4.72
C THR A 110 5.04 20.18 -5.12
N LYS A 111 4.45 19.46 -4.17
CA LYS A 111 3.54 18.34 -4.46
C LYS A 111 2.35 18.78 -5.30
N THR A 112 1.72 19.87 -4.94
CA THR A 112 0.60 20.45 -5.68
C THR A 112 1.02 20.85 -7.08
N ASN A 113 2.21 21.42 -7.25
CA ASN A 113 2.76 21.77 -8.56
C ASN A 113 3.03 20.55 -9.43
N ILE A 114 3.51 19.44 -8.86
CA ILE A 114 3.73 18.20 -9.58
C ILE A 114 2.40 17.62 -10.08
N GLU A 115 1.35 17.65 -9.28
CA GLU A 115 0.01 17.23 -9.66
C GLU A 115 -0.55 18.08 -10.80
N ILE A 116 -0.42 19.40 -10.70
CA ILE A 116 -0.81 20.33 -11.77
C ILE A 116 -0.02 20.03 -13.06
N TRP A 117 1.28 19.77 -12.92
CA TRP A 117 2.13 19.41 -14.06
C TRP A 117 1.68 18.13 -14.76
N LYS A 118 1.31 17.11 -14.01
CA LYS A 118 0.77 15.86 -14.53
C LYS A 118 -0.55 16.08 -15.26
N GLU A 119 -1.45 16.87 -14.68
CA GLU A 119 -2.72 17.23 -15.33
C GLU A 119 -2.49 17.98 -16.65
N MET A 120 -1.55 18.91 -16.65
CA MET A 120 -1.19 19.63 -17.87
C MET A 120 -0.64 18.71 -18.96
N GLN A 121 0.24 17.74 -18.59
CA GLN A 121 0.75 16.74 -19.51
C GLN A 121 -0.36 15.87 -20.07
N ASP A 122 -1.28 15.40 -19.24
CA ASP A 122 -2.42 14.59 -19.67
C ASP A 122 -3.32 15.36 -20.63
N ASN A 123 -3.57 16.63 -20.35
CA ASN A 123 -4.36 17.49 -21.24
C ASN A 123 -3.68 17.72 -22.59
N ILE A 124 -2.36 17.90 -22.59
CA ILE A 124 -1.58 18.05 -23.84
C ILE A 124 -1.66 16.77 -24.66
N LEU A 125 -1.50 15.60 -24.02
CA LEU A 125 -1.60 14.30 -24.69
C LEU A 125 -2.98 14.08 -25.28
N LYS A 126 -4.04 14.43 -24.56
CA LYS A 126 -5.42 14.38 -25.07
C LYS A 126 -5.65 15.32 -26.24
N SER A 127 -5.05 16.50 -26.19
CA SER A 127 -5.10 17.46 -27.32
C SER A 127 -4.37 16.94 -28.54
N MET A 128 -3.32 16.15 -28.38
CA MET A 128 -2.60 15.51 -29.48
C MET A 128 -3.38 14.34 -30.08
N GLU A 129 -4.14 13.59 -29.28
CA GLU A 129 -4.99 12.50 -29.74
C GLU A 129 -6.22 13.00 -30.52
N ASN A 130 -6.76 14.16 -30.13
CA ASN A 130 -7.88 14.83 -30.78
C ASN A 130 -7.47 16.26 -31.14
N PRO A 131 -6.63 16.46 -32.15
CA PRO A 131 -6.29 17.82 -32.58
C PRO A 131 -7.55 18.60 -32.99
N PRO A 132 -7.68 19.86 -32.55
CA PRO A 132 -8.78 20.68 -33.06
C PRO A 132 -8.75 20.71 -34.57
N ALA A 133 -9.90 20.53 -35.16
CA ALA A 133 -10.04 20.56 -36.63
C ALA A 133 -9.31 21.80 -37.17
N ASP A 134 -8.32 21.56 -37.99
CA ASP A 134 -7.53 22.61 -38.61
C ASP A 134 -8.49 23.61 -39.26
N GLN A 135 -8.61 24.78 -38.68
CA GLN A 135 -9.20 25.90 -39.41
C GLN A 135 -8.20 26.22 -40.51
N LYS A 136 -8.30 25.47 -41.60
CA LYS A 136 -7.76 25.96 -42.86
C LYS A 136 -8.42 27.29 -43.11
N SER A 137 -7.70 28.36 -42.79
CA SER A 137 -8.03 29.64 -43.35
C SER A 137 -7.91 29.47 -44.87
N GLY A 138 -8.98 28.94 -45.47
CA GLY A 138 -9.12 28.99 -46.90
C GLY A 138 -9.07 30.44 -47.30
N LYS A 139 -8.11 30.79 -48.06
CA LYS A 139 -8.27 31.96 -48.87
C LYS A 139 -9.54 31.91 -49.65
#